data_d353174e9c97d6db4f92a43206152516
#
_entry.id   d353174e9c97d6db4f92a43206152516
#
_cell.length_a   1.000
_cell.length_b   1.000
_cell.length_c   1.000
_cell.angle_alpha   90.00
_cell.angle_beta   90.00
_cell.angle_gamma   90.00
#
_symmetry.space_group_name_H-M   'P 1'
#
loop_
_entity.id
_entity.type
_entity.pdbx_description
1 polymer ?
#
loop_
_entity_poly.entity_id
_entity_poly.type
_entity_poly.pdbx_seq_one_letter_code
_entity_poly.pdbx_strand_id
1 'polypeptide(L)'
;MVRNQDDYRRQEDETMQVKNYIREFIAEEDRGFDSGHASTLVQMSDGNILAAWFGGSWEKGCDVALWIARRIQGLWETPRKLVDVRGVAMWNPVLFQKEDGGIILFYKVGASISIWKTWFVETYDNGENFSAPRELVPGDEIGGRGPVKNKPIRLKDGTVLAPASLEGEEWDAFVDISKDDCRTWEASELVPVRRVSTNNIQMVDRPYNKHYLYGKGIIQPTLWQDESGAVHMFLRSTSSRIFRSDSTDGGRTWCLAYDTGLPNNNSGIDLVRMNNGNLVLVYNPRENLPNYYKGPRTPLVVAVSKDNGETFEEVCVLENVQGNYCYPSVICNDKNEIMITYTWNRETIVYCQMELED
;
A
#
# COMPACT_ATOMS: atom_id res chain seq x y z
N MET A 1 33.59 -44.84 -27.93
CA MET A 1 33.64 -43.50 -27.31
C MET A 1 32.45 -43.36 -26.39
N VAL A 2 32.70 -43.54 -25.12
CA VAL A 2 31.69 -43.45 -24.05
C VAL A 2 31.61 -41.95 -23.70
N ARG A 3 30.45 -41.33 -23.90
CA ARG A 3 30.18 -39.97 -23.43
C ARG A 3 29.83 -40.04 -21.93
N ASN A 4 30.55 -39.30 -21.14
CA ASN A 4 30.33 -39.17 -19.69
C ASN A 4 28.93 -38.62 -19.38
N GLN A 5 28.29 -39.29 -18.40
CA GLN A 5 26.96 -39.01 -17.88
C GLN A 5 26.98 -37.98 -16.71
N ASP A 6 28.00 -37.12 -16.59
CA ASP A 6 28.21 -36.29 -15.37
C ASP A 6 27.99 -34.80 -15.55
N ASP A 7 27.22 -34.34 -16.55
CA ASP A 7 26.99 -32.89 -16.77
C ASP A 7 25.52 -32.45 -16.60
N TYR A 8 24.72 -33.18 -15.83
CA TYR A 8 23.48 -32.66 -15.29
C TYR A 8 23.65 -32.27 -13.80
N ARG A 9 24.52 -31.33 -13.50
CA ARG A 9 24.35 -30.57 -12.25
C ARG A 9 23.08 -29.76 -12.41
N ARG A 10 22.03 -30.18 -11.70
CA ARG A 10 20.85 -29.38 -11.41
C ARG A 10 21.38 -28.03 -10.88
N GLN A 11 21.10 -26.94 -11.58
CA GLN A 11 20.89 -25.68 -10.93
C GLN A 11 19.71 -25.95 -9.97
N GLU A 12 19.97 -26.12 -8.71
CA GLU A 12 18.97 -25.93 -7.67
C GLU A 12 18.58 -24.47 -7.84
N ASP A 13 17.38 -24.19 -8.36
CA ASP A 13 16.76 -22.89 -8.31
C ASP A 13 16.74 -22.54 -6.81
N GLU A 14 17.52 -21.53 -6.42
CA GLU A 14 17.50 -20.97 -5.08
C GLU A 14 16.16 -20.27 -4.90
N THR A 15 15.13 -21.06 -4.59
CA THR A 15 13.81 -20.54 -4.27
C THR A 15 13.87 -19.86 -2.91
N MET A 16 13.45 -18.60 -2.87
CA MET A 16 13.41 -17.81 -1.64
C MET A 16 12.59 -18.54 -0.57
N GLN A 17 13.16 -18.67 0.63
CA GLN A 17 12.53 -19.38 1.75
C GLN A 17 11.94 -18.40 2.75
N VAL A 18 10.74 -18.73 3.23
CA VAL A 18 10.09 -18.01 4.33
C VAL A 18 10.47 -18.65 5.66
N LYS A 19 11.04 -17.86 6.57
CA LYS A 19 11.42 -18.28 7.93
C LYS A 19 10.75 -17.41 8.98
N ASN A 20 10.70 -17.93 10.18
CA ASN A 20 10.21 -17.22 11.37
C ASN A 20 8.82 -16.58 11.17
N TYR A 21 7.92 -17.31 10.45
CA TYR A 21 6.59 -16.81 10.14
C TYR A 21 5.70 -16.72 11.38
N ILE A 22 5.20 -15.52 11.63
CA ILE A 22 4.21 -15.21 12.68
C ILE A 22 2.95 -14.70 11.98
N ARG A 23 1.77 -15.12 12.45
CA ARG A 23 0.48 -14.58 12.03
C ARG A 23 -0.41 -14.40 13.26
N GLU A 24 -0.90 -13.19 13.48
CA GLU A 24 -1.68 -12.79 14.65
C GLU A 24 -2.85 -11.90 14.22
N PHE A 25 -3.97 -12.00 14.91
CA PHE A 25 -5.01 -10.97 14.86
C PHE A 25 -4.61 -9.82 15.79
N ILE A 26 -4.73 -8.56 15.32
CA ILE A 26 -4.47 -7.39 16.18
C ILE A 26 -5.60 -7.20 17.20
N ALA A 27 -6.84 -7.52 16.80
CA ALA A 27 -8.00 -7.47 17.67
C ALA A 27 -8.90 -8.68 17.36
N GLU A 28 -9.18 -9.51 18.35
CA GLU A 28 -10.06 -10.68 18.19
C GLU A 28 -11.46 -10.37 18.76
N GLU A 29 -11.62 -10.37 20.07
CA GLU A 29 -12.88 -10.13 20.76
C GLU A 29 -12.89 -8.71 21.37
N ASP A 30 -14.09 -8.18 21.64
CA ASP A 30 -14.30 -6.85 22.28
C ASP A 30 -13.54 -5.68 21.64
N ARG A 31 -13.38 -5.73 20.33
CA ARG A 31 -12.56 -4.78 19.54
C ARG A 31 -13.13 -3.36 19.44
N GLY A 32 -14.38 -3.15 19.91
CA GLY A 32 -15.01 -1.83 19.90
C GLY A 32 -15.49 -1.33 18.53
N PHE A 33 -15.43 -2.17 17.49
CA PHE A 33 -15.93 -1.92 16.13
C PHE A 33 -16.40 -3.23 15.50
N ASP A 34 -17.39 -3.16 14.61
CA ASP A 34 -17.90 -4.33 13.88
C ASP A 34 -17.09 -4.57 12.60
N SER A 35 -16.65 -3.48 11.96
CA SER A 35 -15.89 -3.50 10.70
C SER A 35 -14.61 -2.72 10.82
N GLY A 36 -13.45 -3.38 10.58
CA GLY A 36 -12.12 -2.79 10.51
C GLY A 36 -11.53 -2.89 9.11
N HIS A 37 -10.87 -1.82 8.61
CA HIS A 37 -10.31 -1.82 7.26
C HIS A 37 -9.13 -0.85 7.07
N ALA A 38 -8.35 -1.11 5.98
CA ALA A 38 -7.25 -0.28 5.50
C ALA A 38 -6.21 0.03 6.58
N SER A 39 -5.56 -1.03 7.02
CA SER A 39 -4.50 -0.93 8.01
C SER A 39 -3.20 -0.37 7.45
N THR A 40 -2.41 0.18 8.34
CA THR A 40 -1.04 0.66 8.15
C THR A 40 -0.21 0.30 9.37
N LEU A 41 1.11 0.19 9.20
CA LEU A 41 2.03 -0.07 10.31
C LEU A 41 3.34 0.69 10.14
N VAL A 42 4.03 0.88 11.26
CA VAL A 42 5.40 1.41 11.32
C VAL A 42 6.14 0.73 12.46
N GLN A 43 7.44 0.48 12.27
CA GLN A 43 8.30 0.11 13.39
C GLN A 43 8.72 1.38 14.13
N MET A 44 8.53 1.39 15.44
CA MET A 44 8.91 2.50 16.32
C MET A 44 10.43 2.44 16.64
N SER A 45 10.98 3.52 17.16
CA SER A 45 12.42 3.63 17.47
C SER A 45 12.93 2.62 18.50
N ASP A 46 12.04 2.09 19.33
CA ASP A 46 12.34 1.05 20.33
C ASP A 46 12.20 -0.38 19.74
N GLY A 47 11.96 -0.52 18.44
CA GLY A 47 11.79 -1.80 17.74
C GLY A 47 10.39 -2.41 17.81
N ASN A 48 9.50 -1.85 18.62
CA ASN A 48 8.09 -2.26 18.69
C ASN A 48 7.29 -1.77 17.46
N ILE A 49 6.06 -2.24 17.29
CA ILE A 49 5.23 -1.90 16.14
C ILE A 49 4.03 -1.05 16.58
N LEU A 50 3.74 -0.03 15.79
CA LEU A 50 2.49 0.72 15.86
C LEU A 50 1.68 0.39 14.60
N ALA A 51 0.42 -0.01 14.78
CA ALA A 51 -0.54 -0.22 13.70
C ALA A 51 -1.72 0.72 13.86
N ALA A 52 -2.31 1.12 12.72
CA ALA A 52 -3.53 1.93 12.68
C ALA A 52 -4.46 1.42 11.58
N TRP A 53 -5.78 1.64 11.76
CA TRP A 53 -6.82 1.33 10.78
C TRP A 53 -8.04 2.20 11.02
N PHE A 54 -8.99 2.19 10.11
CA PHE A 54 -10.31 2.74 10.41
C PHE A 54 -11.30 1.64 10.78
N GLY A 55 -12.22 1.93 11.70
CA GLY A 55 -13.22 0.97 12.14
C GLY A 55 -14.46 1.66 12.72
N GLY A 56 -15.60 1.02 12.50
CA GLY A 56 -16.91 1.46 12.93
C GLY A 56 -17.94 0.36 12.70
N SER A 57 -19.24 0.68 12.61
CA SER A 57 -20.26 -0.31 12.29
C SER A 57 -20.15 -0.85 10.86
N TRP A 58 -19.79 0.00 9.89
CA TRP A 58 -19.51 -0.37 8.50
C TRP A 58 -18.73 0.73 7.77
N GLU A 59 -18.03 0.37 6.69
CA GLU A 59 -17.30 1.36 5.85
C GLU A 59 -18.27 2.43 5.33
N LYS A 60 -17.96 3.71 5.49
CA LYS A 60 -18.79 4.92 5.24
C LYS A 60 -19.75 5.28 6.37
N GLY A 61 -19.85 4.50 7.42
CA GLY A 61 -20.64 4.85 8.59
C GLY A 61 -20.19 6.15 9.22
N CYS A 62 -21.12 6.92 9.76
CA CYS A 62 -20.81 8.17 10.44
C CYS A 62 -20.15 7.97 11.82
N ASP A 63 -20.00 6.73 12.25
CA ASP A 63 -19.32 6.29 13.47
C ASP A 63 -17.91 5.71 13.19
N VAL A 64 -17.46 5.76 11.94
CA VAL A 64 -16.12 5.29 11.57
C VAL A 64 -15.07 6.24 12.15
N ALA A 65 -14.22 5.68 13.01
CA ALA A 65 -13.13 6.36 13.68
C ALA A 65 -11.78 5.74 13.32
N LEU A 66 -10.68 6.37 13.72
CA LEU A 66 -9.35 5.78 13.65
C LEU A 66 -9.02 5.03 14.93
N TRP A 67 -8.49 3.83 14.73
CA TRP A 67 -8.05 2.93 15.80
C TRP A 67 -6.55 2.70 15.67
N ILE A 68 -5.89 2.50 16.81
CA ILE A 68 -4.48 2.14 16.89
C ILE A 68 -4.30 1.00 17.89
N ALA A 69 -3.23 0.22 17.67
CA ALA A 69 -2.69 -0.72 18.64
C ALA A 69 -1.17 -0.76 18.52
N ARG A 70 -0.48 -0.96 19.64
CA ARG A 70 0.96 -1.19 19.68
C ARG A 70 1.22 -2.67 19.95
N ARG A 71 2.27 -3.19 19.32
CA ARG A 71 2.80 -4.51 19.63
C ARG A 71 4.10 -4.31 20.42
N ILE A 72 4.00 -4.50 21.74
CA ILE A 72 5.07 -4.26 22.68
C ILE A 72 5.64 -5.60 23.15
N GLN A 73 6.94 -5.82 22.96
CA GLN A 73 7.61 -7.08 23.32
C GLN A 73 6.89 -8.33 22.77
N GLY A 74 6.36 -8.23 21.55
CA GLY A 74 5.69 -9.33 20.88
C GLY A 74 4.21 -9.53 21.22
N LEU A 75 3.59 -8.66 22.00
CA LEU A 75 2.18 -8.75 22.39
C LEU A 75 1.42 -7.50 21.96
N TRP A 76 0.25 -7.68 21.33
CA TRP A 76 -0.65 -6.57 20.98
C TRP A 76 -1.35 -6.02 22.22
N GLU A 77 -1.32 -4.71 22.39
CA GLU A 77 -2.20 -4.02 23.33
C GLU A 77 -3.63 -4.02 22.83
N THR A 78 -4.58 -3.86 23.74
CA THR A 78 -5.99 -3.65 23.38
C THR A 78 -6.10 -2.41 22.47
N PRO A 79 -6.75 -2.53 21.30
CA PRO A 79 -6.94 -1.39 20.43
C PRO A 79 -7.66 -0.24 21.11
N ARG A 80 -7.21 0.98 20.82
CA ARG A 80 -7.86 2.19 21.30
C ARG A 80 -8.25 3.11 20.16
N LYS A 81 -9.36 3.80 20.35
CA LYS A 81 -9.81 4.85 19.44
C LYS A 81 -8.88 6.05 19.59
N LEU A 82 -8.32 6.53 18.47
CA LEU A 82 -7.39 7.65 18.48
C LEU A 82 -8.06 8.96 18.07
N VAL A 83 -8.76 8.96 16.93
CA VAL A 83 -9.45 10.12 16.40
C VAL A 83 -10.87 9.73 16.03
N ASP A 84 -11.83 10.56 16.41
CA ASP A 84 -13.25 10.38 16.15
C ASP A 84 -13.86 11.74 15.80
N VAL A 85 -14.24 11.94 14.55
CA VAL A 85 -14.92 13.15 14.09
C VAL A 85 -16.42 12.85 14.05
N ARG A 86 -17.14 13.33 15.01
CA ARG A 86 -18.57 13.03 15.18
C ARG A 86 -19.38 13.29 13.91
N GLY A 87 -20.04 12.24 13.41
CA GLY A 87 -20.95 12.32 12.28
C GLY A 87 -20.28 12.35 10.90
N VAL A 88 -18.95 12.18 10.83
CA VAL A 88 -18.20 12.17 9.56
C VAL A 88 -17.31 10.93 9.48
N ALA A 89 -17.38 10.20 8.38
CA ALA A 89 -16.54 9.04 8.17
C ALA A 89 -15.05 9.40 8.06
N MET A 90 -14.21 8.58 8.68
CA MET A 90 -12.75 8.65 8.60
C MET A 90 -12.23 7.48 7.74
N TRP A 91 -11.10 7.69 7.03
CA TRP A 91 -10.63 6.75 6.03
C TRP A 91 -9.11 6.68 6.00
N ASN A 92 -8.61 5.52 5.56
CA ASN A 92 -7.25 5.26 5.10
C ASN A 92 -6.16 5.93 5.94
N PRO A 93 -5.97 5.52 7.20
CA PRO A 93 -4.82 5.98 7.96
C PRO A 93 -3.53 5.51 7.29
N VAL A 94 -2.48 6.33 7.35
CA VAL A 94 -1.14 6.00 6.84
C VAL A 94 -0.11 6.50 7.85
N LEU A 95 0.66 5.57 8.40
CA LEU A 95 1.78 5.83 9.31
C LEU A 95 3.07 6.04 8.53
N PHE A 96 3.89 6.98 9.00
CA PHE A 96 5.22 7.22 8.47
C PHE A 96 6.16 7.73 9.57
N GLN A 97 7.40 7.22 9.57
CA GLN A 97 8.43 7.66 10.50
C GLN A 97 9.20 8.84 9.92
N LYS A 98 9.27 9.94 10.68
CA LYS A 98 10.02 11.14 10.36
C LYS A 98 11.51 10.97 10.69
N GLU A 99 12.36 11.82 10.11
CA GLU A 99 13.79 11.82 10.36
C GLU A 99 14.14 12.22 11.80
N ASP A 100 13.32 13.08 12.40
CA ASP A 100 13.48 13.52 13.79
C ASP A 100 13.05 12.47 14.85
N GLY A 101 12.69 11.27 14.40
CA GLY A 101 12.22 10.15 15.23
C GLY A 101 10.72 10.20 15.56
N GLY A 102 10.02 11.26 15.20
CA GLY A 102 8.57 11.36 15.32
C GLY A 102 7.85 10.41 14.35
N ILE A 103 6.63 10.06 14.69
CA ILE A 103 5.74 9.31 13.81
C ILE A 103 4.56 10.20 13.46
N ILE A 104 4.27 10.34 12.18
CA ILE A 104 3.10 11.03 11.66
C ILE A 104 2.06 10.01 11.20
N LEU A 105 0.81 10.22 11.59
CA LEU A 105 -0.35 9.46 11.12
C LEU A 105 -1.22 10.39 10.28
N PHE A 106 -1.21 10.19 8.97
CA PHE A 106 -2.11 10.84 8.02
C PHE A 106 -3.43 10.07 7.97
N TYR A 107 -4.52 10.77 7.71
CA TYR A 107 -5.83 10.14 7.50
C TYR A 107 -6.78 11.06 6.73
N LYS A 108 -7.82 10.48 6.15
CA LYS A 108 -8.84 11.21 5.40
C LYS A 108 -10.09 11.42 6.25
N VAL A 109 -10.67 12.60 6.13
CA VAL A 109 -11.95 12.98 6.76
C VAL A 109 -12.88 13.52 5.69
N GLY A 110 -14.06 12.95 5.55
CA GLY A 110 -15.05 13.39 4.57
C GLY A 110 -16.22 12.44 4.41
N ALA A 111 -17.39 12.97 4.09
CA ALA A 111 -18.61 12.20 3.87
C ALA A 111 -18.52 11.29 2.63
N SER A 112 -17.63 11.60 1.68
CA SER A 112 -17.35 10.76 0.50
C SER A 112 -15.89 10.87 0.09
N ILE A 113 -15.43 9.88 -0.66
CA ILE A 113 -14.07 9.79 -1.19
C ILE A 113 -13.73 10.97 -2.11
N SER A 114 -14.70 11.50 -2.84
CA SER A 114 -14.50 12.59 -3.81
C SER A 114 -14.29 13.96 -3.18
N ILE A 115 -14.59 14.11 -1.88
CA ILE A 115 -14.50 15.40 -1.17
C ILE A 115 -13.75 15.31 0.15
N TRP A 116 -13.08 14.18 0.43
CA TRP A 116 -12.32 14.03 1.65
C TRP A 116 -11.10 14.97 1.69
N LYS A 117 -10.70 15.36 2.88
CA LYS A 117 -9.48 16.12 3.14
C LYS A 117 -8.52 15.33 4.00
N THR A 118 -7.23 15.55 3.83
CA THR A 118 -6.21 14.90 4.64
C THR A 118 -5.91 15.70 5.88
N TRP A 119 -5.97 15.00 7.00
CA TRP A 119 -5.55 15.47 8.30
C TRP A 119 -4.41 14.62 8.82
N PHE A 120 -3.71 15.08 9.82
CA PHE A 120 -2.66 14.32 10.48
C PHE A 120 -2.55 14.64 11.97
N VAL A 121 -1.97 13.70 12.68
CA VAL A 121 -1.50 13.82 14.06
C VAL A 121 -0.08 13.28 14.16
N GLU A 122 0.70 13.73 15.15
CA GLU A 122 2.08 13.31 15.35
C GLU A 122 2.28 12.79 16.77
N THR A 123 3.21 11.83 16.93
CA THR A 123 3.66 11.33 18.22
C THR A 123 5.18 11.30 18.29
N TYR A 124 5.74 11.56 19.47
CA TYR A 124 7.17 11.52 19.77
C TYR A 124 7.48 10.61 20.97
N ASP A 125 6.51 9.85 21.43
CA ASP A 125 6.59 8.95 22.58
C ASP A 125 6.09 7.54 22.28
N ASN A 126 6.45 7.05 21.08
CA ASN A 126 6.10 5.71 20.61
C ASN A 126 4.59 5.43 20.64
N GLY A 127 3.78 6.41 20.24
CA GLY A 127 2.33 6.26 20.09
C GLY A 127 1.53 6.30 21.39
N GLU A 128 2.12 6.72 22.50
CA GLU A 128 1.37 6.96 23.75
C GLU A 128 0.43 8.14 23.61
N ASN A 129 0.97 9.30 23.25
CA ASN A 129 0.24 10.52 23.06
C ASN A 129 0.40 11.06 21.64
N PHE A 130 -0.61 11.75 21.15
CA PHE A 130 -0.63 12.37 19.83
C PHE A 130 -0.95 13.85 19.93
N SER A 131 -0.44 14.63 18.99
CA SER A 131 -0.77 16.04 18.83
C SER A 131 -2.26 16.25 18.53
N ALA A 132 -2.73 17.49 18.66
CA ALA A 132 -4.03 17.86 18.10
C ALA A 132 -4.05 17.65 16.57
N PRO A 133 -5.19 17.24 15.98
CA PRO A 133 -5.34 17.11 14.55
C PRO A 133 -5.09 18.40 13.78
N ARG A 134 -4.37 18.31 12.65
CA ARG A 134 -4.12 19.44 11.73
C ARG A 134 -4.44 19.01 10.30
N GLU A 135 -5.03 19.92 9.52
CA GLU A 135 -5.23 19.70 8.08
C GLU A 135 -3.86 19.74 7.37
N LEU A 136 -3.63 18.80 6.43
CA LEU A 136 -2.33 18.67 5.77
C LEU A 136 -2.02 19.86 4.86
N VAL A 137 -2.99 20.25 4.04
CA VAL A 137 -2.90 21.39 3.12
C VAL A 137 -4.14 22.28 3.34
N PRO A 138 -4.10 23.23 4.30
CA PRO A 138 -5.23 24.08 4.57
C PRO A 138 -5.66 24.88 3.33
N GLY A 139 -6.97 24.86 3.06
CA GLY A 139 -7.55 25.55 1.91
C GLY A 139 -7.48 24.78 0.58
N ASP A 140 -6.98 23.54 0.56
CA ASP A 140 -7.08 22.68 -0.63
C ASP A 140 -8.55 22.27 -0.87
N GLU A 141 -9.04 22.58 -2.08
CA GLU A 141 -10.41 22.26 -2.52
C GLU A 141 -10.46 21.06 -3.49
N ILE A 142 -9.29 20.59 -3.96
CA ILE A 142 -9.20 19.51 -4.95
C ILE A 142 -9.41 18.16 -4.28
N GLY A 143 -8.98 18.02 -3.02
CA GLY A 143 -8.93 16.77 -2.28
C GLY A 143 -7.77 15.87 -2.73
N GLY A 144 -7.65 14.71 -2.12
CA GLY A 144 -6.65 13.72 -2.52
C GLY A 144 -5.19 14.03 -2.14
N ARG A 145 -4.89 15.21 -1.58
CA ARG A 145 -3.54 15.57 -1.12
C ARG A 145 -3.05 14.63 -0.01
N GLY A 146 -1.74 14.40 0.05
CA GLY A 146 -1.12 13.48 0.99
C GLY A 146 -1.39 11.99 0.72
N PRO A 147 -0.82 11.08 1.51
CA PRO A 147 -0.94 9.65 1.24
C PRO A 147 -2.38 9.17 1.33
N VAL A 148 -2.79 8.32 0.37
CA VAL A 148 -4.17 7.83 0.31
C VAL A 148 -4.32 6.44 0.92
N LYS A 149 -3.35 5.55 0.73
CA LYS A 149 -3.41 4.17 1.24
C LYS A 149 -2.03 3.64 1.62
N ASN A 150 -1.03 3.92 0.79
CA ASN A 150 0.31 3.39 0.98
C ASN A 150 1.22 4.43 1.64
N LYS A 151 2.23 3.94 2.32
CA LYS A 151 3.19 4.75 3.07
C LYS A 151 4.00 5.67 2.17
N PRO A 152 4.37 6.86 2.61
CA PRO A 152 5.43 7.66 2.00
C PRO A 152 6.76 6.90 1.96
N ILE A 153 7.63 7.32 1.06
CA ILE A 153 9.03 6.91 1.05
C ILE A 153 9.93 8.12 1.24
N ARG A 154 11.11 7.89 1.82
CA ARG A 154 12.19 8.88 1.88
C ARG A 154 13.22 8.55 0.83
N LEU A 155 13.51 9.51 -0.04
CA LEU A 155 14.54 9.40 -1.05
C LEU A 155 15.94 9.55 -0.43
N LYS A 156 16.96 9.12 -1.16
CA LYS A 156 18.38 9.21 -0.73
C LYS A 156 18.85 10.65 -0.42
N ASP A 157 18.19 11.67 -0.98
CA ASP A 157 18.45 13.09 -0.71
C ASP A 157 17.65 13.69 0.46
N GLY A 158 16.87 12.85 1.17
CA GLY A 158 16.01 13.25 2.29
C GLY A 158 14.60 13.70 1.90
N THR A 159 14.31 13.91 0.62
CA THR A 159 12.96 14.24 0.14
C THR A 159 11.96 13.13 0.48
N VAL A 160 10.79 13.50 0.98
CA VAL A 160 9.69 12.57 1.24
C VAL A 160 8.67 12.64 0.13
N LEU A 161 8.31 11.49 -0.44
CA LEU A 161 7.24 11.35 -1.42
C LEU A 161 6.05 10.63 -0.80
N ALA A 162 4.89 11.29 -0.75
CA ALA A 162 3.64 10.71 -0.26
C ALA A 162 2.75 10.29 -1.44
N PRO A 163 2.44 8.99 -1.60
CA PRO A 163 1.65 8.49 -2.73
C PRO A 163 0.20 8.93 -2.61
N ALA A 164 -0.28 9.69 -3.58
CA ALA A 164 -1.57 10.36 -3.59
C ALA A 164 -2.44 9.96 -4.77
N SER A 165 -3.75 10.14 -4.67
CA SER A 165 -4.67 9.92 -5.79
C SER A 165 -5.94 10.75 -5.67
N LEU A 166 -6.52 11.08 -6.83
CA LEU A 166 -7.86 11.64 -6.99
C LEU A 166 -8.80 10.49 -7.35
N GLU A 167 -9.87 10.31 -6.56
CA GLU A 167 -10.77 9.17 -6.70
C GLU A 167 -12.21 9.63 -7.02
N GLY A 168 -12.35 10.46 -8.08
CA GLY A 168 -13.61 11.00 -8.56
C GLY A 168 -14.28 10.17 -9.68
N GLU A 169 -14.79 10.86 -10.70
CA GLU A 169 -15.30 10.22 -11.93
C GLU A 169 -14.19 9.51 -12.67
N GLU A 170 -13.07 10.18 -12.86
CA GLU A 170 -11.79 9.60 -13.26
C GLU A 170 -10.89 9.39 -12.05
N TRP A 171 -9.99 8.44 -12.17
CA TRP A 171 -9.00 8.10 -11.16
C TRP A 171 -7.61 8.46 -11.64
N ASP A 172 -6.95 9.35 -10.93
CA ASP A 172 -5.61 9.83 -11.23
C ASP A 172 -4.68 9.66 -10.04
N ALA A 173 -3.43 9.36 -10.32
CA ALA A 173 -2.40 9.24 -9.32
C ALA A 173 -1.35 10.33 -9.46
N PHE A 174 -0.74 10.69 -8.33
CA PHE A 174 0.38 11.64 -8.23
C PHE A 174 1.12 11.40 -6.91
N VAL A 175 2.10 12.22 -6.60
CA VAL A 175 2.73 12.25 -5.29
C VAL A 175 2.72 13.65 -4.71
N ASP A 176 2.59 13.77 -3.40
CA ASP A 176 2.95 14.97 -2.68
C ASP A 176 4.42 14.90 -2.24
N ILE A 177 5.15 15.98 -2.43
CA ILE A 177 6.60 16.09 -2.23
C ILE A 177 6.86 17.00 -1.04
N SER A 178 7.61 16.53 -0.06
CA SER A 178 8.08 17.33 1.08
C SER A 178 9.60 17.30 1.13
N LYS A 179 10.23 18.49 1.25
CA LYS A 179 11.67 18.68 1.40
C LYS A 179 12.11 19.06 2.81
N ASP A 180 11.16 19.12 3.73
CA ASP A 180 11.31 19.62 5.08
C ASP A 180 10.74 18.67 6.14
N ASP A 181 10.87 17.37 5.87
CA ASP A 181 10.43 16.29 6.75
C ASP A 181 8.96 16.36 7.13
N CYS A 182 8.09 16.41 6.13
CA CYS A 182 6.63 16.41 6.23
C CYS A 182 5.99 17.71 6.77
N ARG A 183 6.71 18.84 6.79
CA ARG A 183 6.14 20.12 7.27
C ARG A 183 5.34 20.83 6.20
N THR A 184 5.85 20.86 4.96
CA THR A 184 5.16 21.44 3.81
C THR A 184 5.13 20.47 2.64
N TRP A 185 4.15 20.64 1.74
CA TRP A 185 3.88 19.70 0.66
C TRP A 185 3.57 20.40 -0.65
N GLU A 186 4.20 19.94 -1.71
CA GLU A 186 4.00 20.36 -3.08
C GLU A 186 3.53 19.17 -3.93
N ALA A 187 2.45 19.31 -4.70
CA ALA A 187 1.97 18.23 -5.56
C ALA A 187 2.86 18.10 -6.81
N SER A 188 3.14 16.86 -7.22
CA SER A 188 3.73 16.56 -8.53
C SER A 188 2.73 16.76 -9.66
N GLU A 189 3.19 16.59 -10.90
CA GLU A 189 2.27 16.37 -12.02
C GLU A 189 1.50 15.06 -11.83
N LEU A 190 0.31 14.97 -12.44
CA LEU A 190 -0.45 13.73 -12.50
C LEU A 190 0.31 12.71 -13.36
N VAL A 191 0.22 11.44 -12.98
CA VAL A 191 0.76 10.35 -13.79
C VAL A 191 0.00 10.30 -15.11
N PRO A 192 0.66 10.45 -16.27
CA PRO A 192 -0.01 10.40 -17.56
C PRO A 192 -0.61 9.02 -17.82
N VAL A 193 -1.88 8.98 -18.26
CA VAL A 193 -2.60 7.75 -18.61
C VAL A 193 -3.27 7.86 -19.97
N ARG A 194 -3.27 6.76 -20.71
CA ARG A 194 -4.01 6.66 -21.97
C ARG A 194 -5.31 5.86 -21.75
N ARG A 195 -6.36 6.56 -21.35
CA ARG A 195 -7.68 5.95 -21.15
C ARG A 195 -8.31 5.57 -22.48
N VAL A 196 -8.86 4.38 -22.53
CA VAL A 196 -9.61 3.86 -23.68
C VAL A 196 -11.07 3.71 -23.27
N SER A 197 -11.96 4.43 -23.96
CA SER A 197 -13.40 4.30 -23.73
C SER A 197 -13.87 2.87 -24.03
N THR A 198 -14.62 2.31 -23.09
CA THR A 198 -15.25 0.98 -23.24
C THR A 198 -16.60 1.07 -24.00
N ASN A 199 -17.10 2.27 -24.26
CA ASN A 199 -18.34 2.47 -24.99
C ASN A 199 -18.13 2.10 -26.47
N ASN A 200 -18.71 0.97 -26.91
CA ASN A 200 -18.78 0.46 -28.28
C ASN A 200 -17.64 -0.42 -28.82
N ILE A 201 -16.89 -1.14 -28.00
CA ILE A 201 -15.85 -2.03 -28.53
C ILE A 201 -15.94 -3.40 -27.88
N GLN A 202 -16.18 -4.42 -28.72
CA GLN A 202 -15.87 -5.80 -28.35
C GLN A 202 -14.37 -5.86 -28.09
N MET A 203 -13.99 -6.20 -26.87
CA MET A 203 -12.58 -6.26 -26.39
C MET A 203 -11.70 -7.24 -27.21
N VAL A 204 -12.31 -8.05 -28.08
CA VAL A 204 -11.68 -9.18 -28.78
C VAL A 204 -10.80 -8.76 -29.97
N ASP A 205 -10.94 -7.54 -30.50
CA ASP A 205 -10.31 -7.15 -31.77
C ASP A 205 -9.24 -6.06 -31.68
N ARG A 206 -8.79 -5.67 -30.47
CA ARG A 206 -7.73 -4.67 -30.37
C ARG A 206 -6.37 -5.32 -30.11
N PRO A 207 -5.33 -4.91 -30.82
CA PRO A 207 -3.97 -5.35 -30.50
C PRO A 207 -3.63 -4.91 -29.07
N TYR A 208 -3.02 -5.81 -28.31
CA TYR A 208 -2.51 -5.50 -26.98
C TYR A 208 -1.56 -4.29 -27.05
N ASN A 209 -1.80 -3.31 -26.19
CA ASN A 209 -0.89 -2.20 -26.00
C ASN A 209 -0.78 -1.93 -24.50
N LYS A 210 0.44 -2.11 -23.97
CA LYS A 210 0.70 -1.97 -22.53
C LYS A 210 0.34 -0.59 -21.94
N HIS A 211 0.17 0.43 -22.76
CA HIS A 211 -0.22 1.77 -22.33
C HIS A 211 -1.74 2.02 -22.32
N TYR A 212 -2.56 1.05 -22.76
CA TYR A 212 -4.00 1.22 -22.74
C TYR A 212 -4.58 0.88 -21.38
N LEU A 213 -5.30 1.83 -20.82
CA LEU A 213 -6.03 1.69 -19.56
C LEU A 213 -7.53 1.70 -19.81
N TYR A 214 -8.20 0.67 -19.32
CA TYR A 214 -9.65 0.52 -19.45
C TYR A 214 -10.35 0.88 -18.15
N GLY A 215 -11.44 1.68 -18.25
CA GLY A 215 -12.25 2.13 -17.13
C GLY A 215 -11.80 3.46 -16.54
N LYS A 216 -11.96 3.64 -15.22
CA LYS A 216 -11.79 4.93 -14.55
C LYS A 216 -10.35 5.42 -14.47
N GLY A 217 -9.39 4.53 -14.24
CA GLY A 217 -8.02 4.96 -14.09
C GLY A 217 -7.16 4.15 -13.12
N ILE A 218 -6.19 4.84 -12.55
CA ILE A 218 -5.16 4.34 -11.63
C ILE A 218 -5.18 5.12 -10.33
N ILE A 219 -5.01 4.43 -9.19
CA ILE A 219 -5.00 5.05 -7.85
C ILE A 219 -4.06 4.32 -6.90
N GLN A 220 -3.89 4.92 -5.71
CA GLN A 220 -3.25 4.32 -4.55
C GLN A 220 -1.85 3.77 -4.88
N PRO A 221 -0.94 4.64 -5.42
CA PRO A 221 0.40 4.19 -5.75
C PRO A 221 1.16 3.64 -4.54
N THR A 222 2.06 2.69 -4.78
CA THR A 222 3.12 2.29 -3.86
C THR A 222 4.46 2.56 -4.51
N LEU A 223 5.43 3.10 -3.79
CA LEU A 223 6.63 3.72 -4.30
C LEU A 223 7.89 2.98 -3.89
N TRP A 224 8.93 3.03 -4.73
CA TRP A 224 10.30 2.72 -4.35
C TRP A 224 11.30 3.56 -5.14
N GLN A 225 12.49 3.74 -4.59
CA GLN A 225 13.63 4.33 -5.27
C GLN A 225 14.66 3.24 -5.54
N ASP A 226 15.18 3.15 -6.77
CA ASP A 226 16.21 2.19 -7.13
C ASP A 226 17.63 2.69 -6.84
N GLU A 227 18.64 1.90 -7.21
CA GLU A 227 20.03 2.24 -7.00
C GLU A 227 20.49 3.45 -7.83
N SER A 228 19.92 3.65 -9.01
CA SER A 228 20.22 4.77 -9.88
C SER A 228 19.68 6.11 -9.36
N GLY A 229 18.75 6.06 -8.40
CA GLY A 229 18.02 7.20 -7.88
C GLY A 229 16.68 7.45 -8.61
N ALA A 230 16.33 6.66 -9.61
CA ALA A 230 15.03 6.72 -10.24
C ALA A 230 13.94 6.29 -9.25
N VAL A 231 12.79 6.94 -9.34
CA VAL A 231 11.61 6.62 -8.52
C VAL A 231 10.59 5.90 -9.37
N HIS A 232 10.03 4.85 -8.82
CA HIS A 232 9.07 4.01 -9.49
C HIS A 232 7.79 3.91 -8.67
N MET A 233 6.66 3.67 -9.32
CA MET A 233 5.42 3.35 -8.64
C MET A 233 4.66 2.21 -9.30
N PHE A 234 4.07 1.37 -8.46
CA PHE A 234 3.00 0.47 -8.87
C PHE A 234 1.64 1.04 -8.47
N LEU A 235 0.66 0.82 -9.31
CA LEU A 235 -0.64 1.46 -9.24
C LEU A 235 -1.75 0.42 -9.36
N ARG A 236 -2.67 0.42 -8.41
CA ARG A 236 -3.95 -0.24 -8.56
C ARG A 236 -4.70 0.35 -9.74
N SER A 237 -5.33 -0.47 -10.57
CA SER A 237 -6.09 -0.01 -11.73
C SER A 237 -7.47 -0.65 -11.86
N THR A 238 -8.29 -0.06 -12.72
CA THR A 238 -9.56 -0.65 -13.16
C THR A 238 -9.40 -1.63 -14.31
N SER A 239 -8.19 -1.80 -14.85
CA SER A 239 -7.88 -2.60 -16.05
C SER A 239 -7.50 -4.05 -15.76
N SER A 240 -7.80 -4.59 -14.59
CA SER A 240 -7.41 -5.96 -14.17
C SER A 240 -5.91 -6.20 -14.09
N ARG A 241 -5.09 -5.15 -14.11
CA ARG A 241 -3.62 -5.19 -14.07
C ARG A 241 -3.07 -4.18 -13.06
N ILE A 242 -1.89 -4.47 -12.53
CA ILE A 242 -1.05 -3.47 -11.87
C ILE A 242 -0.41 -2.63 -12.98
N PHE A 243 -0.51 -1.31 -12.87
CA PHE A 243 0.20 -0.38 -13.74
C PHE A 243 1.47 0.12 -13.06
N ARG A 244 2.45 0.53 -13.87
CA ARG A 244 3.71 1.13 -13.43
C ARG A 244 3.91 2.48 -14.10
N SER A 245 4.55 3.40 -13.39
CA SER A 245 5.11 4.63 -13.93
C SER A 245 6.43 4.94 -13.25
N ASP A 246 7.33 5.60 -13.95
CA ASP A 246 8.70 5.87 -13.54
C ASP A 246 9.02 7.36 -13.64
N SER A 247 9.86 7.86 -12.74
CA SER A 247 10.33 9.24 -12.65
C SER A 247 11.84 9.28 -12.50
N THR A 248 12.50 10.19 -13.23
CA THR A 248 13.95 10.43 -13.14
C THR A 248 14.29 11.78 -12.51
N ASP A 249 13.30 12.51 -12.02
CA ASP A 249 13.43 13.87 -11.46
C ASP A 249 12.93 13.98 -10.01
N GLY A 250 12.99 12.86 -9.27
CA GLY A 250 12.59 12.82 -7.88
C GLY A 250 11.07 12.85 -7.66
N GLY A 251 10.30 12.30 -8.58
CA GLY A 251 8.85 12.18 -8.47
C GLY A 251 8.06 13.42 -8.92
N ARG A 252 8.71 14.41 -9.60
CA ARG A 252 8.01 15.61 -10.07
C ARG A 252 7.19 15.36 -11.32
N THR A 253 7.76 14.62 -12.26
CA THR A 253 7.11 14.18 -13.48
C THR A 253 7.23 12.67 -13.65
N TRP A 254 6.30 12.08 -14.40
CA TRP A 254 6.13 10.65 -14.52
C TRP A 254 6.00 10.24 -16.00
N CYS A 255 6.51 9.08 -16.35
CA CYS A 255 6.30 8.54 -17.68
C CYS A 255 4.84 8.11 -17.89
N LEU A 256 4.43 7.91 -19.16
CA LEU A 256 3.11 7.35 -19.47
C LEU A 256 2.95 5.98 -18.81
N ALA A 257 1.94 5.83 -17.95
CA ALA A 257 1.69 4.60 -17.24
C ALA A 257 1.51 3.39 -18.16
N TYR A 258 2.00 2.24 -17.73
CA TYR A 258 1.97 1.00 -18.51
C TYR A 258 1.65 -0.23 -17.66
N ASP A 259 1.02 -1.20 -18.30
CA ASP A 259 0.68 -2.51 -17.75
C ASP A 259 1.94 -3.33 -17.47
N THR A 260 2.06 -3.87 -16.28
CA THR A 260 3.17 -4.72 -15.84
C THR A 260 2.98 -6.20 -16.19
N GLY A 261 1.80 -6.59 -16.66
CA GLY A 261 1.41 -8.00 -16.78
C GLY A 261 0.90 -8.63 -15.49
N LEU A 262 1.17 -8.04 -14.33
CA LEU A 262 0.68 -8.56 -13.05
C LEU A 262 -0.83 -8.34 -12.93
N PRO A 263 -1.60 -9.36 -12.54
CA PRO A 263 -3.05 -9.23 -12.37
C PRO A 263 -3.38 -8.33 -11.17
N ASN A 264 -4.48 -7.59 -11.27
CA ASN A 264 -5.06 -6.81 -10.17
C ASN A 264 -6.58 -6.87 -10.21
N ASN A 265 -7.18 -7.27 -9.12
CA ASN A 265 -8.63 -7.38 -8.95
C ASN A 265 -9.30 -6.05 -8.55
N ASN A 266 -8.67 -4.93 -8.88
CA ASN A 266 -9.05 -3.60 -8.42
C ASN A 266 -9.12 -3.52 -6.89
N SER A 267 -8.11 -4.07 -6.21
CA SER A 267 -7.88 -3.95 -4.77
C SER A 267 -6.56 -3.25 -4.50
N GLY A 268 -6.42 -2.69 -3.30
CA GLY A 268 -5.17 -2.07 -2.86
C GLY A 268 -4.03 -3.09 -2.81
N ILE A 269 -2.85 -2.64 -3.22
CA ILE A 269 -1.56 -3.35 -3.17
C ILE A 269 -0.61 -2.55 -2.29
N ASP A 270 0.46 -3.15 -1.80
CA ASP A 270 1.59 -2.42 -1.22
C ASP A 270 2.90 -3.14 -1.52
N LEU A 271 3.98 -2.36 -1.59
CA LEU A 271 5.32 -2.82 -1.92
C LEU A 271 6.34 -2.17 -0.98
N VAL A 272 7.40 -2.91 -0.65
CA VAL A 272 8.57 -2.37 0.04
C VAL A 272 9.85 -2.86 -0.65
N ARG A 273 10.88 -2.02 -0.65
CA ARG A 273 12.21 -2.38 -1.05
C ARG A 273 13.01 -2.82 0.16
N MET A 274 13.58 -4.02 0.11
CA MET A 274 14.49 -4.58 1.11
C MET A 274 15.88 -3.93 1.03
N ASN A 275 16.67 -4.09 2.08
CA ASN A 275 18.05 -3.55 2.12
C ASN A 275 18.99 -4.20 1.08
N ASN A 276 18.71 -5.43 0.67
CA ASN A 276 19.44 -6.13 -0.40
C ASN A 276 19.01 -5.71 -1.83
N GLY A 277 18.04 -4.80 -1.94
CA GLY A 277 17.53 -4.30 -3.21
C GLY A 277 16.31 -5.04 -3.76
N ASN A 278 15.96 -6.21 -3.26
CA ASN A 278 14.78 -6.95 -3.65
C ASN A 278 13.49 -6.17 -3.31
N LEU A 279 12.46 -6.34 -4.10
CA LEU A 279 11.14 -5.75 -3.85
C LEU A 279 10.19 -6.83 -3.35
N VAL A 280 9.44 -6.50 -2.31
CA VAL A 280 8.40 -7.36 -1.74
C VAL A 280 7.04 -6.73 -2.02
N LEU A 281 6.22 -7.39 -2.83
CA LEU A 281 4.86 -6.98 -3.19
C LEU A 281 3.85 -7.85 -2.45
N VAL A 282 2.86 -7.22 -1.82
CA VAL A 282 1.71 -7.93 -1.22
C VAL A 282 0.45 -7.53 -1.97
N TYR A 283 -0.24 -8.52 -2.56
CA TYR A 283 -1.38 -8.26 -3.43
C TYR A 283 -2.29 -9.48 -3.60
N ASN A 284 -3.42 -9.29 -4.28
CA ASN A 284 -4.30 -10.37 -4.72
C ASN A 284 -4.01 -10.66 -6.21
N PRO A 285 -3.40 -11.80 -6.59
CA PRO A 285 -3.08 -12.15 -7.97
C PRO A 285 -4.33 -12.63 -8.73
N ARG A 286 -5.31 -11.76 -8.86
CA ARG A 286 -6.59 -12.01 -9.53
C ARG A 286 -6.96 -10.84 -10.43
N GLU A 287 -7.71 -11.11 -11.46
CA GLU A 287 -8.32 -10.10 -12.34
C GLU A 287 -9.72 -9.74 -11.86
N ASN A 288 -10.29 -8.69 -12.44
CA ASN A 288 -11.70 -8.37 -12.28
C ASN A 288 -12.58 -9.50 -12.83
N LEU A 289 -13.75 -9.69 -12.26
CA LEU A 289 -14.76 -10.57 -12.85
C LEU A 289 -15.25 -10.00 -14.19
N PRO A 290 -15.61 -10.85 -15.16
CA PRO A 290 -16.19 -10.39 -16.42
C PRO A 290 -17.38 -9.44 -16.18
N ASN A 291 -17.38 -8.29 -16.86
CA ASN A 291 -18.41 -7.25 -16.75
C ASN A 291 -18.59 -6.64 -15.33
N TYR A 292 -17.58 -6.81 -14.46
CA TYR A 292 -17.57 -6.25 -13.13
C TYR A 292 -16.24 -5.55 -12.83
N TYR A 293 -16.27 -4.44 -12.13
CA TYR A 293 -15.07 -3.63 -11.88
C TYR A 293 -14.23 -4.10 -10.68
N LYS A 294 -14.56 -5.25 -10.11
CA LYS A 294 -13.81 -5.88 -8.99
C LYS A 294 -13.69 -7.37 -9.20
N GLY A 295 -12.64 -7.95 -8.67
CA GLY A 295 -12.41 -9.39 -8.61
C GLY A 295 -12.39 -9.95 -7.18
N PRO A 296 -12.25 -11.28 -7.05
CA PRO A 296 -12.10 -11.96 -5.76
C PRO A 296 -10.88 -11.42 -4.99
N ARG A 297 -11.00 -11.33 -3.66
CA ARG A 297 -9.90 -10.91 -2.78
C ARG A 297 -9.24 -12.11 -2.09
N THR A 298 -9.17 -13.21 -2.80
CA THR A 298 -8.52 -14.47 -2.41
C THR A 298 -7.85 -15.07 -3.65
N PRO A 299 -6.58 -15.53 -3.58
CA PRO A 299 -5.68 -15.47 -2.43
C PRO A 299 -5.13 -14.07 -2.15
N LEU A 300 -4.48 -13.90 -1.00
CA LEU A 300 -3.57 -12.80 -0.71
C LEU A 300 -2.17 -13.38 -0.60
N VAL A 301 -1.22 -12.83 -1.36
CA VAL A 301 0.13 -13.42 -1.47
C VAL A 301 1.23 -12.38 -1.23
N VAL A 302 2.41 -12.89 -0.90
CA VAL A 302 3.68 -12.17 -0.92
C VAL A 302 4.47 -12.65 -2.12
N ALA A 303 4.92 -11.72 -2.93
CA ALA A 303 5.78 -11.98 -4.09
C ALA A 303 7.03 -11.11 -4.05
N VAL A 304 8.14 -11.64 -4.58
CA VAL A 304 9.44 -10.97 -4.55
C VAL A 304 9.95 -10.76 -5.98
N SER A 305 10.55 -9.62 -6.19
CA SER A 305 11.28 -9.27 -7.41
C SER A 305 12.75 -9.04 -7.09
N LYS A 306 13.65 -9.65 -7.89
CA LYS A 306 15.10 -9.47 -7.84
C LYS A 306 15.61 -8.56 -8.98
N ASP A 307 14.73 -8.07 -9.85
CA ASP A 307 15.02 -7.35 -11.08
C ASP A 307 14.33 -5.97 -11.17
N ASN A 308 14.20 -5.27 -10.03
CA ASN A 308 13.61 -3.94 -9.92
C ASN A 308 12.15 -3.88 -10.43
N GLY A 309 11.37 -4.94 -10.16
CA GLY A 309 9.93 -4.97 -10.42
C GLY A 309 9.54 -5.37 -11.84
N GLU A 310 10.46 -5.96 -12.63
CA GLU A 310 10.15 -6.48 -13.96
C GLU A 310 9.44 -7.84 -13.86
N THR A 311 9.90 -8.73 -12.96
CA THR A 311 9.27 -10.02 -12.69
C THR A 311 9.08 -10.26 -11.20
N PHE A 312 8.08 -11.08 -10.84
CA PHE A 312 7.79 -11.43 -9.45
C PHE A 312 7.57 -12.94 -9.31
N GLU A 313 8.14 -13.50 -8.24
CA GLU A 313 7.92 -14.87 -7.79
C GLU A 313 7.06 -14.86 -6.53
N GLU A 314 5.98 -15.65 -6.50
CA GLU A 314 5.17 -15.84 -5.29
C GLU A 314 5.93 -16.71 -4.29
N VAL A 315 6.25 -16.15 -3.11
CA VAL A 315 7.05 -16.84 -2.07
C VAL A 315 6.22 -17.26 -0.87
N CYS A 316 5.06 -16.62 -0.65
CA CYS A 316 4.19 -16.96 0.47
C CYS A 316 2.72 -16.69 0.14
N VAL A 317 1.85 -17.62 0.50
CA VAL A 317 0.39 -17.44 0.48
C VAL A 317 -0.07 -17.12 1.89
N LEU A 318 -0.46 -15.87 2.13
CA LEU A 318 -0.95 -15.43 3.45
C LEU A 318 -2.35 -15.96 3.72
N GLU A 319 -3.23 -15.94 2.70
CA GLU A 319 -4.62 -16.38 2.79
C GLU A 319 -5.06 -17.03 1.47
N ASN A 320 -5.64 -18.23 1.55
CA ASN A 320 -6.12 -18.98 0.38
C ASN A 320 -7.54 -19.55 0.52
N VAL A 321 -8.14 -19.44 1.69
CA VAL A 321 -9.54 -19.80 1.93
C VAL A 321 -10.44 -18.72 1.34
N GLN A 322 -11.61 -19.09 0.85
CA GLN A 322 -12.56 -18.10 0.33
C GLN A 322 -12.89 -17.04 1.39
N GLY A 323 -12.64 -15.77 1.05
CA GLY A 323 -12.80 -14.65 1.97
C GLY A 323 -12.51 -13.31 1.33
N ASN A 324 -12.40 -12.27 2.15
CA ASN A 324 -12.11 -10.91 1.73
C ASN A 324 -10.82 -10.42 2.43
N TYR A 325 -9.67 -10.71 1.83
CA TYR A 325 -8.34 -10.37 2.33
C TYR A 325 -7.72 -9.31 1.44
N CYS A 326 -7.52 -8.11 1.97
CA CYS A 326 -7.18 -6.98 1.10
C CYS A 326 -6.53 -5.82 1.85
N TYR A 327 -6.12 -4.81 1.09
CA TYR A 327 -5.50 -3.60 1.60
C TYR A 327 -4.31 -3.91 2.50
N PRO A 328 -3.33 -4.68 2.00
CA PRO A 328 -2.11 -4.94 2.74
C PRO A 328 -1.32 -3.64 2.94
N SER A 329 -0.59 -3.57 4.03
CA SER A 329 0.51 -2.64 4.24
C SER A 329 1.74 -3.44 4.60
N VAL A 330 2.88 -3.16 3.98
CA VAL A 330 4.14 -3.91 4.18
C VAL A 330 5.28 -2.98 4.48
N ILE A 331 6.09 -3.31 5.47
CA ILE A 331 7.36 -2.64 5.79
C ILE A 331 8.48 -3.67 5.92
N CYS A 332 9.71 -3.20 5.79
CA CYS A 332 10.93 -3.96 6.01
C CYS A 332 11.80 -3.21 7.00
N ASN A 333 12.35 -3.90 7.98
CA ASN A 333 13.29 -3.31 8.92
C ASN A 333 14.76 -3.49 8.47
N ASP A 334 15.69 -2.97 9.28
CA ASP A 334 17.13 -3.03 9.02
C ASP A 334 17.69 -4.47 8.99
N LYS A 335 16.96 -5.44 9.55
CA LYS A 335 17.32 -6.86 9.53
C LYS A 335 16.73 -7.64 8.37
N ASN A 336 16.05 -6.95 7.42
CA ASN A 336 15.25 -7.56 6.35
C ASN A 336 14.06 -8.41 6.83
N GLU A 337 13.57 -8.19 8.06
CA GLU A 337 12.31 -8.77 8.51
C GLU A 337 11.16 -8.01 7.84
N ILE A 338 10.27 -8.75 7.23
CA ILE A 338 9.07 -8.23 6.56
C ILE A 338 7.90 -8.27 7.54
N MET A 339 7.27 -7.12 7.73
CA MET A 339 6.08 -6.99 8.57
C MET A 339 4.92 -6.51 7.73
N ILE A 340 3.79 -7.18 7.84
CA ILE A 340 2.60 -6.97 7.01
C ILE A 340 1.38 -6.83 7.90
N THR A 341 0.50 -5.89 7.57
CA THR A 341 -0.88 -5.89 8.07
C THR A 341 -1.84 -5.93 6.89
N TYR A 342 -3.01 -6.54 7.06
CA TYR A 342 -4.07 -6.55 6.07
C TYR A 342 -5.45 -6.68 6.70
N THR A 343 -6.46 -6.27 5.97
CA THR A 343 -7.87 -6.44 6.34
C THR A 343 -8.29 -7.90 6.17
N TRP A 344 -8.84 -8.48 7.22
CA TRP A 344 -9.43 -9.82 7.24
C TRP A 344 -10.95 -9.73 7.29
N ASN A 345 -11.62 -10.17 6.23
CA ASN A 345 -13.08 -10.22 6.04
C ASN A 345 -13.85 -8.92 6.33
N ARG A 346 -13.19 -7.78 6.33
CA ARG A 346 -13.76 -6.50 6.78
C ARG A 346 -14.12 -6.47 8.28
N GLU A 347 -13.74 -7.47 9.03
CA GLU A 347 -14.03 -7.61 10.45
C GLU A 347 -12.88 -7.07 11.31
N THR A 348 -11.66 -7.47 10.99
CA THR A 348 -10.48 -7.13 11.79
C THR A 348 -9.22 -7.00 10.95
N ILE A 349 -8.10 -6.76 11.61
CA ILE A 349 -6.78 -6.64 11.01
C ILE A 349 -5.90 -7.81 11.46
N VAL A 350 -5.20 -8.40 10.51
CA VAL A 350 -4.16 -9.40 10.73
C VAL A 350 -2.80 -8.76 10.60
N TYR A 351 -1.87 -9.17 11.45
CA TYR A 351 -0.44 -8.91 11.39
C TYR A 351 0.31 -10.18 11.02
N CYS A 352 1.26 -10.07 10.11
CA CYS A 352 2.24 -11.12 9.82
C CYS A 352 3.65 -10.56 9.90
N GLN A 353 4.59 -11.41 10.32
CA GLN A 353 6.04 -11.14 10.28
C GLN A 353 6.75 -12.35 9.71
N MET A 354 7.78 -12.13 8.90
CA MET A 354 8.59 -13.19 8.31
C MET A 354 9.98 -12.67 7.92
N GLU A 355 10.90 -13.59 7.79
CA GLU A 355 12.20 -13.39 7.16
C GLU A 355 12.19 -14.05 5.78
N LEU A 356 12.82 -13.39 4.79
CA LEU A 356 12.99 -13.92 3.44
C LEU A 356 14.47 -14.13 3.20
N GLU A 357 14.86 -15.38 2.93
CA GLU A 357 16.24 -15.78 2.63
C GLU A 357 16.33 -16.39 1.24
N ASP A 358 17.41 -16.07 0.50
CA ASP A 358 17.77 -16.67 -0.80
C ASP A 358 18.22 -18.12 -0.67
#